data_470873a869714e0267f15ee4200f36fa
#
_entry.id   470873a869714e0267f15ee4200f36fa
#
_cell.length_a   1.000
_cell.length_b   1.000
_cell.length_c   1.000
_cell.angle_alpha   90.00
_cell.angle_beta   90.00
_cell.angle_gamma   90.00
#
_symmetry.space_group_name_H-M   'P 1'
#
loop_
_entity.id
_entity.type
_entity.pdbx_description
1 polymer ?
#
loop_
_entity_poly.entity_id
_entity_poly.type
_entity_poly.pdbx_seq_one_letter_code
_entity_poly.pdbx_strand_id
1 'polypeptide(L)'
;TTGVDANGERGTALFDAEVATTGAAGFSLLQSDPSKVAAAGLLQVSANFANTGGASLDYAQIAEGTATPNFTLNYTTADGYAVDGAAVAVNANGVFIYQDITYTVTGTPAEGDSFVVGLNTAGMGDNRNMLLMGRLQDKETYADGRSMGEGYLDLVRTVGNTSALAKISQDALQAVKDQAVVEKDKLSGVSLDQEAADLIRFQQAFQASAQIIQTATKMFDSILGIR
;
A
#
# COMPACT_ATOMS: atom_id res chain seq x y z
N THR A 1 -11.52 8.88 -17.92
CA THR A 1 -10.41 9.83 -17.72
C THR A 1 -10.88 11.25 -17.96
N THR A 2 -10.57 12.13 -17.02
CA THR A 2 -11.11 13.50 -16.97
C THR A 2 -10.10 14.57 -17.39
N GLY A 3 -9.07 14.18 -18.14
CA GLY A 3 -8.02 15.06 -18.63
C GLY A 3 -7.66 14.80 -20.08
N VAL A 4 -6.76 15.64 -20.60
CA VAL A 4 -6.15 15.48 -21.91
C VAL A 4 -4.65 15.27 -21.80
N ASP A 5 -4.10 14.55 -22.78
CA ASP A 5 -2.66 14.29 -22.90
C ASP A 5 -1.92 15.49 -23.53
N ALA A 6 -0.63 15.36 -23.75
CA ALA A 6 0.20 16.41 -24.36
C ALA A 6 -0.21 16.76 -25.81
N ASN A 7 -0.97 15.90 -26.48
CA ASN A 7 -1.46 16.12 -27.84
C ASN A 7 -2.89 16.71 -27.88
N GLY A 8 -3.50 16.95 -26.72
CA GLY A 8 -4.88 17.41 -26.59
C GLY A 8 -5.92 16.28 -26.78
N GLU A 9 -5.49 15.02 -26.80
CA GLU A 9 -6.38 13.86 -26.86
C GLU A 9 -6.86 13.49 -25.47
N ARG A 10 -8.08 12.94 -25.37
CA ARG A 10 -8.59 12.46 -24.06
C ARG A 10 -7.68 11.35 -23.54
N GLY A 11 -7.33 11.45 -22.27
CA GLY A 11 -6.53 10.44 -21.60
C GLY A 11 -7.18 9.07 -21.61
N THR A 12 -6.37 8.04 -21.65
CA THR A 12 -6.77 6.63 -21.54
C THR A 12 -6.46 6.11 -20.14
N ALA A 13 -6.93 4.92 -19.81
CA ALA A 13 -6.63 4.29 -18.54
C ALA A 13 -5.12 4.11 -18.35
N LEU A 14 -4.60 4.46 -17.18
CA LEU A 14 -3.19 4.25 -16.85
C LEU A 14 -2.91 2.81 -16.41
N PHE A 15 -3.89 2.18 -15.78
CA PHE A 15 -3.79 0.84 -15.20
C PHE A 15 -4.84 -0.08 -15.78
N ASP A 16 -4.54 -1.38 -15.80
CA ASP A 16 -5.48 -2.39 -16.23
C ASP A 16 -6.69 -2.47 -15.27
N ALA A 17 -7.89 -2.58 -15.86
CA ALA A 17 -9.12 -2.74 -15.08
C ALA A 17 -9.21 -4.09 -14.37
N GLU A 18 -8.45 -5.10 -14.78
CA GLU A 18 -8.40 -6.42 -14.14
C GLU A 18 -7.88 -6.37 -12.70
N VAL A 19 -7.19 -5.29 -12.31
CA VAL A 19 -6.81 -5.03 -10.91
C VAL A 19 -8.00 -5.15 -9.94
N ALA A 20 -9.20 -4.77 -10.38
CA ALA A 20 -10.40 -4.85 -9.55
C ALA A 20 -10.81 -6.31 -9.23
N THR A 21 -10.44 -7.26 -10.06
CA THR A 21 -10.81 -8.69 -9.91
C THR A 21 -9.65 -9.55 -9.44
N THR A 22 -8.43 -9.25 -9.85
CA THR A 22 -7.22 -10.04 -9.56
C THR A 22 -6.37 -9.47 -8.43
N GLY A 23 -6.74 -8.27 -7.91
CA GLY A 23 -5.98 -7.56 -6.88
C GLY A 23 -4.59 -7.15 -7.39
N ALA A 24 -3.62 -7.08 -6.48
CA ALA A 24 -2.27 -6.63 -6.78
C ALA A 24 -1.54 -7.46 -7.86
N ALA A 25 -1.93 -8.71 -8.06
CA ALA A 25 -1.34 -9.58 -9.09
C ALA A 25 -1.69 -9.15 -10.51
N GLY A 26 -2.86 -8.49 -10.70
CA GLY A 26 -3.29 -7.94 -11.99
C GLY A 26 -2.87 -6.49 -12.22
N PHE A 27 -2.08 -5.90 -11.30
CA PHE A 27 -1.64 -4.51 -11.45
C PHE A 27 -0.61 -4.40 -12.58
N SER A 28 -1.03 -3.81 -13.68
CA SER A 28 -0.15 -3.52 -14.83
C SER A 28 -0.35 -2.09 -15.32
N LEU A 29 0.74 -1.47 -15.76
CA LEU A 29 0.73 -0.15 -16.37
C LEU A 29 0.43 -0.30 -17.87
N LEU A 30 -0.67 0.30 -18.33
CA LEU A 30 -1.08 0.27 -19.74
C LEU A 30 -0.38 1.32 -20.59
N GLN A 31 0.05 2.42 -19.97
CA GLN A 31 0.69 3.54 -20.66
C GLN A 31 2.19 3.60 -20.33
N SER A 32 3.02 3.38 -21.36
CA SER A 32 4.48 3.53 -21.27
C SER A 32 4.99 4.84 -21.89
N ASP A 33 4.13 5.54 -22.66
CA ASP A 33 4.46 6.81 -23.30
C ASP A 33 4.04 7.98 -22.40
N PRO A 34 5.00 8.79 -21.88
CA PRO A 34 4.69 9.92 -21.01
C PRO A 34 3.81 10.97 -21.67
N SER A 35 3.88 11.13 -23.00
CA SER A 35 3.08 12.12 -23.72
C SER A 35 1.59 11.81 -23.72
N LYS A 36 1.22 10.55 -23.47
CA LYS A 36 -0.17 10.08 -23.39
C LYS A 36 -0.75 10.12 -21.97
N VAL A 37 0.02 10.55 -20.99
CA VAL A 37 -0.49 10.77 -19.65
C VAL A 37 -1.37 12.03 -19.65
N ALA A 38 -2.63 11.89 -19.27
CA ALA A 38 -3.59 13.00 -19.20
C ALA A 38 -3.27 13.93 -18.02
N ALA A 39 -2.23 14.73 -18.16
CA ALA A 39 -1.76 15.66 -17.14
C ALA A 39 -2.60 16.95 -17.08
N ALA A 40 -3.16 17.37 -18.21
CA ALA A 40 -3.94 18.60 -18.35
C ALA A 40 -5.42 18.39 -18.02
N GLY A 41 -6.11 19.47 -17.60
CA GLY A 41 -7.55 19.47 -17.43
C GLY A 41 -8.28 19.25 -18.76
N LEU A 42 -9.47 18.66 -18.70
CA LEU A 42 -10.29 18.39 -19.91
C LEU A 42 -10.76 19.66 -20.60
N LEU A 43 -11.13 20.66 -19.81
CA LEU A 43 -11.56 21.97 -20.33
C LEU A 43 -10.47 23.02 -20.13
N GLN A 44 -10.39 23.93 -21.07
CA GLN A 44 -9.65 25.17 -20.95
C GLN A 44 -10.62 26.30 -20.70
N VAL A 45 -10.30 27.14 -19.71
CA VAL A 45 -10.99 28.40 -19.47
C VAL A 45 -10.05 29.54 -19.81
N SER A 46 -10.47 30.41 -20.70
CA SER A 46 -9.69 31.56 -21.13
C SER A 46 -10.46 32.85 -20.85
N ALA A 47 -9.86 33.74 -20.05
CA ALA A 47 -10.40 35.10 -19.89
C ALA A 47 -10.10 35.93 -21.13
N ASN A 48 -11.05 36.78 -21.54
CA ASN A 48 -10.83 37.70 -22.63
C ASN A 48 -9.79 38.76 -22.23
N PHE A 49 -8.87 39.09 -23.14
CA PHE A 49 -7.87 40.15 -22.91
C PHE A 49 -8.46 41.53 -22.64
N ALA A 50 -9.71 41.78 -23.05
CA ALA A 50 -10.41 43.00 -22.79
C ALA A 50 -11.07 43.09 -21.39
N ASN A 51 -11.02 42.00 -20.62
CA ASN A 51 -11.56 41.99 -19.26
C ASN A 51 -10.84 43.03 -18.37
N THR A 52 -11.65 43.81 -17.66
CA THR A 52 -11.13 44.86 -16.75
C THR A 52 -11.40 44.53 -15.28
N GLY A 53 -12.25 43.55 -15.01
CA GLY A 53 -12.51 43.05 -13.66
C GLY A 53 -11.44 42.08 -13.17
N GLY A 54 -11.46 41.79 -11.86
CA GLY A 54 -10.59 40.79 -11.23
C GLY A 54 -11.26 39.43 -11.09
N ALA A 55 -12.28 39.12 -11.90
CA ALA A 55 -12.95 37.83 -11.84
C ALA A 55 -12.12 36.73 -12.55
N SER A 56 -12.24 35.53 -12.04
CA SER A 56 -11.74 34.31 -12.68
C SER A 56 -12.80 33.22 -12.67
N LEU A 57 -12.82 32.39 -13.70
CA LEU A 57 -13.72 31.26 -13.82
C LEU A 57 -12.94 29.96 -13.69
N ASP A 58 -13.42 29.05 -12.87
CA ASP A 58 -12.88 27.69 -12.72
C ASP A 58 -14.02 26.68 -12.80
N TYR A 59 -13.69 25.38 -12.94
CA TYR A 59 -14.67 24.30 -12.98
C TYR A 59 -14.29 23.16 -12.07
N ALA A 60 -15.29 22.45 -11.56
CA ALA A 60 -15.09 21.24 -10.76
C ALA A 60 -14.64 20.07 -11.64
N GLN A 61 -14.15 19.02 -10.98
CA GLN A 61 -13.78 17.76 -11.66
C GLN A 61 -14.96 17.23 -12.48
N ILE A 62 -14.70 16.91 -13.74
CA ILE A 62 -15.71 16.43 -14.69
C ILE A 62 -15.80 14.91 -14.59
N ALA A 63 -17.02 14.36 -14.51
CA ALA A 63 -17.25 12.92 -14.51
C ALA A 63 -16.91 12.32 -15.89
N GLU A 64 -16.56 11.03 -15.89
CA GLU A 64 -16.32 10.30 -17.13
C GLU A 64 -17.62 10.23 -17.96
N GLY A 65 -17.49 10.43 -19.29
CA GLY A 65 -18.62 10.41 -20.19
C GLY A 65 -19.38 11.74 -20.31
N THR A 66 -19.07 12.76 -19.50
CA THR A 66 -19.67 14.07 -19.64
C THR A 66 -19.26 14.72 -20.97
N ALA A 67 -20.23 15.35 -21.62
CA ALA A 67 -19.97 16.11 -22.85
C ALA A 67 -19.02 17.28 -22.56
N THR A 68 -18.21 17.65 -23.55
CA THR A 68 -17.32 18.81 -23.45
C THR A 68 -18.08 20.04 -23.92
N PRO A 69 -18.43 20.96 -23.01
CA PRO A 69 -19.09 22.20 -23.38
C PRO A 69 -18.13 23.12 -24.15
N ASN A 70 -18.70 23.90 -25.04
CA ASN A 70 -18.03 25.02 -25.68
C ASN A 70 -18.99 26.20 -25.60
N PHE A 71 -18.70 27.21 -24.79
CA PHE A 71 -19.53 28.35 -24.54
C PHE A 71 -18.74 29.58 -24.11
N THR A 72 -19.39 30.74 -24.17
CA THR A 72 -18.87 31.99 -23.62
C THR A 72 -19.74 32.44 -22.46
N LEU A 73 -19.13 32.62 -21.28
CA LEU A 73 -19.75 33.26 -20.14
C LEU A 73 -19.49 34.77 -20.20
N ASN A 74 -20.53 35.56 -20.27
CA ASN A 74 -20.46 37.03 -20.27
C ASN A 74 -21.02 37.57 -18.96
N TYR A 75 -20.51 38.71 -18.52
CA TYR A 75 -21.05 39.46 -17.40
C TYR A 75 -21.46 40.87 -17.78
N THR A 76 -22.64 41.27 -17.33
CA THR A 76 -23.10 42.66 -17.38
C THR A 76 -23.62 43.10 -16.02
N THR A 77 -23.49 44.36 -15.71
CA THR A 77 -24.00 44.89 -14.45
C THR A 77 -25.52 44.92 -14.39
N ALA A 78 -26.19 44.94 -15.54
CA ALA A 78 -27.63 44.97 -15.64
C ALA A 78 -28.27 43.59 -15.47
N ASP A 79 -27.71 42.55 -16.13
CA ASP A 79 -28.35 41.23 -16.22
C ASP A 79 -27.57 40.14 -15.47
N GLY A 80 -26.37 40.46 -14.94
CA GLY A 80 -25.50 39.51 -14.30
C GLY A 80 -24.79 38.62 -15.32
N TYR A 81 -24.76 37.29 -15.08
CA TYR A 81 -24.06 36.32 -15.93
C TYR A 81 -25.00 35.74 -17.00
N ALA A 82 -24.45 35.57 -18.19
CA ALA A 82 -25.13 34.92 -19.30
C ALA A 82 -24.19 33.96 -20.03
N VAL A 83 -24.68 32.77 -20.37
CA VAL A 83 -24.00 31.78 -21.22
C VAL A 83 -24.57 31.86 -22.62
N ASP A 84 -23.72 32.18 -23.60
CA ASP A 84 -24.12 32.39 -25.01
C ASP A 84 -25.37 33.28 -25.18
N GLY A 85 -25.49 34.30 -24.34
CA GLY A 85 -26.60 35.23 -24.33
C GLY A 85 -27.82 34.80 -23.50
N ALA A 86 -27.85 33.59 -22.97
CA ALA A 86 -28.93 33.15 -22.06
C ALA A 86 -28.51 33.39 -20.58
N ALA A 87 -29.37 34.09 -19.81
CA ALA A 87 -29.09 34.37 -18.41
C ALA A 87 -28.89 33.08 -17.60
N VAL A 88 -27.85 33.03 -16.77
CA VAL A 88 -27.55 31.93 -15.87
C VAL A 88 -27.52 32.41 -14.42
N ALA A 89 -28.21 31.69 -13.53
CA ALA A 89 -28.24 32.02 -12.12
C ALA A 89 -26.95 31.58 -11.43
N VAL A 90 -26.14 32.55 -11.02
CA VAL A 90 -24.94 32.31 -10.20
C VAL A 90 -25.32 32.56 -8.74
N ASN A 91 -25.08 31.61 -7.85
CA ASN A 91 -25.43 31.75 -6.44
C ASN A 91 -24.48 32.71 -5.68
N ALA A 92 -24.77 32.98 -4.41
CA ALA A 92 -23.97 33.89 -3.58
C ALA A 92 -22.49 33.45 -3.40
N ASN A 93 -22.17 32.18 -3.65
CA ASN A 93 -20.81 31.66 -3.59
C ASN A 93 -20.10 31.68 -4.96
N GLY A 94 -20.70 32.30 -5.97
CA GLY A 94 -20.17 32.37 -7.33
C GLY A 94 -20.36 31.07 -8.14
N VAL A 95 -21.22 30.14 -7.70
CA VAL A 95 -21.36 28.82 -8.31
C VAL A 95 -22.57 28.75 -9.21
N PHE A 96 -22.41 28.16 -10.40
CA PHE A 96 -23.50 27.78 -11.30
C PHE A 96 -23.23 26.41 -11.93
N ILE A 97 -24.26 25.76 -12.45
CA ILE A 97 -24.17 24.48 -13.15
C ILE A 97 -24.59 24.70 -14.60
N TYR A 98 -23.79 24.23 -15.53
CA TYR A 98 -24.09 24.23 -16.95
C TYR A 98 -23.62 22.91 -17.59
N GLN A 99 -24.50 22.21 -18.32
CA GLN A 99 -24.26 20.91 -18.91
C GLN A 99 -23.63 19.90 -17.92
N ASP A 100 -24.24 19.78 -16.74
CA ASP A 100 -23.84 18.88 -15.65
C ASP A 100 -22.43 19.14 -15.07
N ILE A 101 -21.81 20.28 -15.42
CA ILE A 101 -20.53 20.70 -14.87
C ILE A 101 -20.75 21.88 -13.94
N THR A 102 -20.15 21.81 -12.76
CA THR A 102 -20.17 22.90 -11.78
C THR A 102 -19.04 23.88 -12.07
N TYR A 103 -19.36 25.12 -12.25
CA TYR A 103 -18.45 26.24 -12.44
C TYR A 103 -18.45 27.14 -11.24
N THR A 104 -17.32 27.77 -10.97
CA THR A 104 -17.15 28.72 -9.87
C THR A 104 -16.49 29.98 -10.40
N VAL A 105 -17.16 31.10 -10.28
CA VAL A 105 -16.61 32.45 -10.50
C VAL A 105 -16.08 32.98 -9.17
N THR A 106 -14.83 33.41 -9.16
CA THR A 106 -14.21 34.06 -8.00
C THR A 106 -13.74 35.45 -8.37
N GLY A 107 -13.63 36.34 -7.39
CA GLY A 107 -13.30 37.75 -7.62
C GLY A 107 -14.47 38.60 -8.05
N THR A 108 -14.23 39.83 -8.49
CA THR A 108 -15.27 40.81 -8.86
C THR A 108 -15.21 41.04 -10.37
N PRO A 109 -16.27 40.69 -11.09
CA PRO A 109 -16.37 40.98 -12.53
C PRO A 109 -16.61 42.46 -12.78
N ALA A 110 -16.24 42.93 -13.95
CA ALA A 110 -16.60 44.26 -14.48
C ALA A 110 -17.52 44.13 -15.69
N GLU A 111 -18.14 45.24 -16.06
CA GLU A 111 -19.02 45.32 -17.24
C GLU A 111 -18.30 44.85 -18.51
N GLY A 112 -18.88 43.89 -19.22
CA GLY A 112 -18.35 43.33 -20.45
C GLY A 112 -17.28 42.24 -20.27
N ASP A 113 -16.94 41.84 -19.04
CA ASP A 113 -16.05 40.73 -18.83
C ASP A 113 -16.59 39.43 -19.43
N SER A 114 -15.73 38.67 -20.05
CA SER A 114 -16.12 37.41 -20.69
C SER A 114 -15.06 36.31 -20.53
N PHE A 115 -15.53 35.07 -20.48
CA PHE A 115 -14.73 33.87 -20.32
C PHE A 115 -15.15 32.83 -21.35
N VAL A 116 -14.21 32.31 -22.10
CA VAL A 116 -14.45 31.23 -23.07
C VAL A 116 -14.07 29.89 -22.41
N VAL A 117 -15.02 28.97 -22.44
CA VAL A 117 -14.82 27.58 -21.96
C VAL A 117 -14.89 26.65 -23.14
N GLY A 118 -13.92 25.81 -23.32
CA GLY A 118 -13.89 24.83 -24.40
C GLY A 118 -12.98 23.65 -24.10
N LEU A 119 -12.92 22.69 -25.01
CA LEU A 119 -12.00 21.55 -24.90
C LEU A 119 -10.55 22.05 -24.86
N ASN A 120 -9.77 21.52 -23.94
CA ASN A 120 -8.33 21.78 -23.89
C ASN A 120 -7.63 20.99 -24.99
N THR A 121 -7.40 21.60 -26.15
CA THR A 121 -6.78 20.96 -27.31
C THR A 121 -5.25 21.08 -27.32
N ALA A 122 -4.69 21.91 -26.44
CA ALA A 122 -3.24 22.14 -26.42
C ALA A 122 -2.50 21.24 -25.42
N GLY A 123 -3.14 20.87 -24.31
CA GLY A 123 -2.56 20.00 -23.26
C GLY A 123 -1.29 20.51 -22.57
N MET A 124 -0.53 21.37 -23.25
CA MET A 124 0.77 21.86 -22.77
C MET A 124 0.60 23.05 -21.81
N GLY A 125 1.39 23.02 -20.72
CA GLY A 125 1.36 24.09 -19.71
C GLY A 125 0.21 23.99 -18.68
N ASP A 126 -0.67 23.02 -18.83
CA ASP A 126 -1.74 22.73 -17.87
C ASP A 126 -1.44 21.44 -17.11
N ASN A 127 -1.38 21.52 -15.80
CA ASN A 127 -1.09 20.39 -14.92
C ASN A 127 -2.22 20.09 -13.93
N ARG A 128 -3.42 20.65 -14.15
CA ARG A 128 -4.55 20.55 -13.21
C ARG A 128 -4.93 19.09 -12.91
N ASN A 129 -4.99 18.25 -13.93
CA ASN A 129 -5.33 16.84 -13.74
C ASN A 129 -4.22 16.09 -12.99
N MET A 130 -2.96 16.41 -13.23
CA MET A 130 -1.84 15.84 -12.48
C MET A 130 -1.88 16.25 -11.00
N LEU A 131 -2.23 17.49 -10.70
CA LEU A 131 -2.42 17.95 -9.32
C LEU A 131 -3.59 17.22 -8.64
N LEU A 132 -4.68 16.95 -9.35
CA LEU A 132 -5.79 16.15 -8.84
C LEU A 132 -5.36 14.70 -8.57
N MET A 133 -4.56 14.11 -9.45
CA MET A 133 -3.98 12.79 -9.24
C MET A 133 -3.07 12.75 -7.99
N GLY A 134 -2.24 13.78 -7.80
CA GLY A 134 -1.41 13.90 -6.59
C GLY A 134 -2.22 13.94 -5.29
N ARG A 135 -3.39 14.59 -5.33
CA ARG A 135 -4.31 14.68 -4.16
C ARG A 135 -5.06 13.37 -3.88
N LEU A 136 -5.06 12.39 -4.78
CA LEU A 136 -5.74 11.10 -4.53
C LEU A 136 -5.16 10.37 -3.32
N GLN A 137 -3.89 10.59 -3.00
CA GLN A 137 -3.26 9.99 -1.83
C GLN A 137 -3.96 10.39 -0.52
N ASP A 138 -4.40 11.67 -0.43
CA ASP A 138 -5.00 12.24 0.76
C ASP A 138 -6.54 12.22 0.72
N LYS A 139 -7.10 11.84 -0.44
CA LYS A 139 -8.55 11.77 -0.62
C LYS A 139 -9.13 10.57 0.13
N GLU A 140 -10.21 10.79 0.86
CA GLU A 140 -11.02 9.76 1.49
C GLU A 140 -11.65 8.87 0.41
N THR A 141 -11.03 7.71 0.14
CA THR A 141 -11.45 6.77 -0.92
C THR A 141 -12.05 5.49 -0.37
N TYR A 142 -11.83 5.19 0.91
CA TYR A 142 -12.43 4.05 1.58
C TYR A 142 -13.83 4.38 2.12
N ALA A 143 -14.69 3.37 2.19
CA ALA A 143 -16.07 3.52 2.69
C ALA A 143 -16.16 3.99 4.16
N ASP A 144 -15.10 3.84 4.92
CA ASP A 144 -14.96 4.28 6.32
C ASP A 144 -14.33 5.67 6.49
N GLY A 145 -14.18 6.43 5.39
CA GLY A 145 -13.65 7.78 5.39
C GLY A 145 -12.12 7.87 5.46
N ARG A 146 -11.40 6.77 5.29
CA ARG A 146 -9.94 6.77 5.28
C ARG A 146 -9.37 7.10 3.91
N SER A 147 -8.21 7.74 3.91
CA SER A 147 -7.41 7.96 2.72
C SER A 147 -6.62 6.70 2.33
N MET A 148 -6.10 6.68 1.10
CA MET A 148 -5.24 5.60 0.62
C MET A 148 -3.95 5.47 1.47
N GLY A 149 -3.40 6.61 1.91
CA GLY A 149 -2.23 6.65 2.80
C GLY A 149 -2.51 6.02 4.17
N GLU A 150 -3.66 6.33 4.78
CA GLU A 150 -4.08 5.75 6.06
C GLU A 150 -4.35 4.25 5.94
N GLY A 151 -4.99 3.80 4.84
CA GLY A 151 -5.20 2.39 4.55
C GLY A 151 -3.89 1.62 4.43
N TYR A 152 -2.88 2.19 3.77
CA TYR A 152 -1.54 1.60 3.67
C TYR A 152 -0.85 1.49 5.04
N LEU A 153 -0.90 2.56 5.85
CA LEU A 153 -0.34 2.55 7.20
C LEU A 153 -1.00 1.51 8.10
N ASP A 154 -2.31 1.31 7.98
CA ASP A 154 -3.03 0.28 8.72
C ASP A 154 -2.62 -1.14 8.30
N LEU A 155 -2.43 -1.36 7.01
CA LEU A 155 -1.90 -2.61 6.48
C LEU A 155 -0.49 -2.91 7.04
N VAL A 156 0.41 -1.91 6.99
CA VAL A 156 1.79 -2.05 7.51
C VAL A 156 1.76 -2.36 9.01
N ARG A 157 0.89 -1.70 9.78
CA ARG A 157 0.71 -1.95 11.22
C ARG A 157 0.20 -3.37 11.48
N THR A 158 -0.78 -3.82 10.72
CA THR A 158 -1.36 -5.16 10.85
C THR A 158 -0.33 -6.25 10.54
N VAL A 159 0.42 -6.10 9.44
CA VAL A 159 1.50 -7.03 9.07
C VAL A 159 2.61 -7.02 10.12
N GLY A 160 3.01 -5.84 10.61
CA GLY A 160 4.02 -5.68 11.66
C GLY A 160 3.62 -6.39 12.95
N ASN A 161 2.39 -6.17 13.42
CA ASN A 161 1.87 -6.83 14.62
C ASN A 161 1.78 -8.36 14.44
N THR A 162 1.28 -8.83 13.29
CA THR A 162 1.19 -10.27 13.01
C THR A 162 2.57 -10.91 12.97
N SER A 163 3.54 -10.25 12.33
CA SER A 163 4.93 -10.73 12.29
C SER A 163 5.58 -10.78 13.68
N ALA A 164 5.35 -9.75 14.51
CA ALA A 164 5.86 -9.72 15.89
C ALA A 164 5.26 -10.85 16.74
N LEU A 165 3.93 -11.07 16.65
CA LEU A 165 3.26 -12.17 17.35
C LEU A 165 3.76 -13.54 16.88
N ALA A 166 3.95 -13.72 15.58
CA ALA A 166 4.49 -14.95 15.02
C ALA A 166 5.91 -15.24 15.55
N LYS A 167 6.75 -14.21 15.63
CA LYS A 167 8.10 -14.34 16.19
C LYS A 167 8.07 -14.71 17.67
N ILE A 168 7.26 -14.05 18.47
CA ILE A 168 7.08 -14.38 19.90
C ILE A 168 6.62 -15.84 20.06
N SER A 169 5.65 -16.26 19.24
CA SER A 169 5.17 -17.64 19.26
C SER A 169 6.26 -18.65 18.84
N GLN A 170 7.08 -18.32 17.85
CA GLN A 170 8.21 -19.14 17.43
C GLN A 170 9.23 -19.29 18.56
N ASP A 171 9.61 -18.18 19.21
CA ASP A 171 10.59 -18.19 20.29
C ASP A 171 10.06 -18.99 21.50
N ALA A 172 8.77 -18.86 21.83
CA ALA A 172 8.13 -19.65 22.88
C ALA A 172 8.11 -21.16 22.57
N LEU A 173 7.74 -21.53 21.34
CA LEU A 173 7.73 -22.92 20.90
C LEU A 173 9.15 -23.52 20.85
N GLN A 174 10.15 -22.71 20.47
CA GLN A 174 11.55 -23.14 20.51
C GLN A 174 12.00 -23.42 21.96
N ALA A 175 11.63 -22.54 22.91
CA ALA A 175 11.93 -22.76 24.34
C ALA A 175 11.28 -24.06 24.88
N VAL A 176 10.02 -24.31 24.52
CA VAL A 176 9.31 -25.55 24.90
C VAL A 176 10.00 -26.77 24.28
N LYS A 177 10.40 -26.69 23.02
CA LYS A 177 11.15 -27.75 22.35
C LYS A 177 12.48 -28.05 23.05
N ASP A 178 13.25 -27.01 23.36
CA ASP A 178 14.54 -27.14 24.03
C ASP A 178 14.38 -27.76 25.43
N GLN A 179 13.35 -27.35 26.17
CA GLN A 179 12.98 -27.96 27.45
C GLN A 179 12.64 -29.45 27.30
N ALA A 180 11.84 -29.79 26.29
CA ALA A 180 11.47 -31.17 26.01
C ALA A 180 12.68 -32.05 25.65
N VAL A 181 13.65 -31.48 24.91
CA VAL A 181 14.91 -32.18 24.60
C VAL A 181 15.72 -32.44 25.88
N VAL A 182 15.86 -31.45 26.76
CA VAL A 182 16.53 -31.58 28.05
C VAL A 182 15.86 -32.66 28.92
N GLU A 183 14.54 -32.68 29.00
CA GLU A 183 13.81 -33.69 29.77
C GLU A 183 13.98 -35.12 29.14
N LYS A 184 13.91 -35.21 27.81
CA LYS A 184 14.18 -36.47 27.11
C LYS A 184 15.61 -36.99 27.41
N ASP A 185 16.60 -36.09 27.38
CA ASP A 185 18.00 -36.47 27.61
C ASP A 185 18.25 -36.88 29.07
N LYS A 186 17.52 -36.30 30.04
CA LYS A 186 17.56 -36.78 31.45
C LYS A 186 16.99 -38.18 31.62
N LEU A 187 15.99 -38.56 30.83
CA LEU A 187 15.34 -39.86 30.92
C LEU A 187 16.05 -40.95 30.12
N SER A 188 16.65 -40.61 28.99
CA SER A 188 17.24 -41.55 28.03
C SER A 188 18.71 -41.25 27.68
N GLY A 189 19.24 -40.17 28.18
CA GLY A 189 20.64 -39.78 27.99
C GLY A 189 21.57 -40.67 28.81
N VAL A 190 22.64 -41.15 28.21
CA VAL A 190 23.71 -41.88 28.91
C VAL A 190 24.64 -40.85 29.55
N SER A 191 24.71 -40.85 30.89
CA SER A 191 25.69 -40.04 31.60
C SER A 191 27.08 -40.71 31.44
N LEU A 192 27.97 -40.04 30.72
CA LEU A 192 29.34 -40.51 30.54
C LEU A 192 30.08 -40.75 31.86
N ASP A 193 29.77 -39.94 32.88
CA ASP A 193 30.35 -40.10 34.21
C ASP A 193 29.81 -41.36 34.90
N GLN A 194 28.54 -41.70 34.70
CA GLN A 194 27.94 -42.91 35.24
C GLN A 194 28.44 -44.17 34.54
N GLU A 195 28.55 -44.14 33.23
CA GLU A 195 29.17 -45.18 32.43
C GLU A 195 30.64 -45.40 32.81
N ALA A 196 31.42 -44.33 33.02
CA ALA A 196 32.80 -44.40 33.45
C ALA A 196 32.91 -45.03 34.87
N ALA A 197 32.01 -44.63 35.79
CA ALA A 197 31.97 -45.22 37.14
C ALA A 197 31.61 -46.71 37.10
N ASP A 198 30.64 -47.10 36.28
CA ASP A 198 30.22 -48.47 36.14
C ASP A 198 31.33 -49.32 35.45
N LEU A 199 32.03 -48.76 34.48
CA LEU A 199 33.18 -49.40 33.82
C LEU A 199 34.30 -49.66 34.82
N ILE A 200 34.60 -48.72 35.73
CA ILE A 200 35.60 -48.93 36.80
C ILE A 200 35.14 -50.02 37.76
N ARG A 201 33.85 -50.06 38.13
CA ARG A 201 33.27 -51.10 39.00
C ARG A 201 33.40 -52.48 38.33
N PHE A 202 33.06 -52.59 37.06
CA PHE A 202 33.20 -53.87 36.33
C PHE A 202 34.64 -54.28 36.22
N GLN A 203 35.59 -53.38 35.97
CA GLN A 203 37.04 -53.69 35.98
C GLN A 203 37.52 -54.20 37.32
N GLN A 204 37.08 -53.53 38.43
CA GLN A 204 37.42 -53.99 39.79
C GLN A 204 36.79 -55.35 40.12
N ALA A 205 35.57 -55.61 39.75
CA ALA A 205 34.87 -56.88 39.90
C ALA A 205 35.56 -57.98 39.10
N PHE A 206 36.03 -57.71 37.88
CA PHE A 206 36.76 -58.62 37.04
C PHE A 206 38.12 -58.97 37.68
N GLN A 207 38.86 -57.97 38.17
CA GLN A 207 40.16 -58.21 38.85
C GLN A 207 39.94 -58.99 40.15
N ALA A 208 38.95 -58.74 40.92
CA ALA A 208 38.60 -59.48 42.15
C ALA A 208 38.26 -60.96 41.80
N SER A 209 37.43 -61.16 40.77
CA SER A 209 37.13 -62.53 40.31
C SER A 209 38.35 -63.32 39.81
N ALA A 210 39.21 -62.61 39.07
CA ALA A 210 40.50 -63.24 38.65
C ALA A 210 41.38 -63.66 39.83
N GLN A 211 41.43 -62.80 40.88
CA GLN A 211 42.19 -63.16 42.11
C GLN A 211 41.55 -64.35 42.84
N ILE A 212 40.22 -64.42 42.91
CA ILE A 212 39.49 -65.53 43.51
C ILE A 212 39.84 -66.84 42.78
N ILE A 213 39.78 -66.80 41.42
CA ILE A 213 40.13 -67.95 40.59
C ILE A 213 41.60 -68.40 40.85
N GLN A 214 42.51 -67.43 40.85
CA GLN A 214 43.94 -67.75 41.14
C GLN A 214 44.11 -68.35 42.53
N THR A 215 43.40 -67.84 43.54
CA THR A 215 43.45 -68.39 44.92
C THR A 215 42.87 -69.82 44.97
N ALA A 216 41.69 -69.96 44.28
CA ALA A 216 41.10 -71.32 44.20
C ALA A 216 42.00 -72.31 43.50
N THR A 217 42.64 -71.89 42.40
CA THR A 217 43.65 -72.78 41.71
C THR A 217 44.82 -73.14 42.60
N LYS A 218 45.40 -72.18 43.37
CA LYS A 218 46.46 -72.44 44.34
C LYS A 218 45.99 -73.37 45.47
N MET A 219 44.78 -73.25 45.94
CA MET A 219 44.23 -74.17 46.96
C MET A 219 44.07 -75.59 46.38
N PHE A 220 43.59 -75.75 45.16
CA PHE A 220 43.46 -76.97 44.45
C PHE A 220 44.86 -77.67 44.26
N ASP A 221 45.81 -76.87 43.80
CA ASP A 221 47.21 -77.39 43.60
C ASP A 221 47.80 -77.80 44.96
N SER A 222 47.51 -77.07 46.04
CA SER A 222 47.97 -77.45 47.38
C SER A 222 47.36 -78.77 47.90
N ILE A 223 46.08 -79.00 47.59
CA ILE A 223 45.39 -80.25 47.94
C ILE A 223 45.91 -81.42 47.12
N LEU A 224 46.18 -81.24 45.86
CA LEU A 224 46.70 -82.26 44.98
C LEU A 224 48.20 -82.59 45.24
N GLY A 225 48.97 -81.64 45.73
CA GLY A 225 50.40 -81.78 46.08
C GLY A 225 50.66 -82.48 47.41
N ILE A 226 49.62 -82.86 48.15
CA ILE A 226 49.71 -83.62 49.43
C ILE A 226 49.77 -85.17 49.20
N ARG A 227 49.92 -85.59 47.99
CA ARG A 227 50.10 -87.03 47.68
C ARG A 227 51.54 -87.37 47.33
#